data_8b0f9c36b110ce5d527634f138436e83
#
_entry.id   8b0f9c36b110ce5d527634f138436e83
#
_cell.length_a   1.000
_cell.length_b   1.000
_cell.length_c   1.000
_cell.angle_alpha   90.00
_cell.angle_beta   90.00
_cell.angle_gamma   90.00
#
_symmetry.space_group_name_H-M   'P 1'
#
loop_
_entity.id
_entity.type
_entity.pdbx_description
1 polymer ?
#
loop_
_entity_poly.entity_id
_entity_poly.type
_entity_poly.pdbx_seq_one_letter_code
_entity_poly.pdbx_strand_id
1 'polypeptide(L)'
;MIWMGLLAATVLAGLLWALRGFGRQGLLIACLLTLMTAGGSAYMYWYLGAYEMSLSTEALNALPEDERAYVIAQAAQDEFLARNRVADQDIVNLFQLALELDPNQVTALGSLGIIAFEASDYQQSVNYWTRMLGQLPPGSEQARAIEVGIARATERANQQLSEKVQLGNATIDLSVALSQAIPESLKDQTGFVLARHVTGSPRPLVARRLSVTDL
;
A
#
# COMPACT_ATOMS: atom_id res chain seq x y z
N MET A 1 23.52 -4.62 -12.95
CA MET A 1 24.32 -4.54 -14.20
C MET A 1 25.83 -4.25 -13.98
N ILE A 2 26.22 -3.35 -13.07
CA ILE A 2 27.64 -2.99 -12.82
C ILE A 2 28.48 -4.20 -12.36
N TRP A 3 27.96 -5.07 -11.53
CA TRP A 3 28.66 -6.27 -11.03
C TRP A 3 28.92 -7.34 -12.09
N MET A 4 28.05 -7.47 -13.09
CA MET A 4 28.27 -8.39 -14.23
C MET A 4 29.40 -7.90 -15.13
N GLY A 5 29.52 -6.59 -15.34
CA GLY A 5 30.63 -6.01 -16.09
C GLY A 5 31.99 -6.20 -15.40
N LEU A 6 32.05 -6.06 -14.08
CA LEU A 6 33.24 -6.31 -13.27
C LEU A 6 33.68 -7.78 -13.31
N LEU A 7 32.73 -8.72 -13.23
CA LEU A 7 33.01 -10.14 -13.31
C LEU A 7 33.51 -10.54 -14.70
N ALA A 8 32.93 -10.03 -15.76
CA ALA A 8 33.40 -10.26 -17.13
C ALA A 8 34.79 -9.68 -17.34
N ALA A 9 35.11 -8.49 -16.83
CA ALA A 9 36.42 -7.86 -16.92
C ALA A 9 37.52 -8.65 -16.16
N THR A 10 37.20 -9.19 -14.96
CA THR A 10 38.15 -10.00 -14.19
C THR A 10 38.42 -11.36 -14.84
N VAL A 11 37.40 -12.01 -15.41
CA VAL A 11 37.55 -13.26 -16.18
C VAL A 11 38.38 -13.02 -17.43
N LEU A 12 38.15 -11.93 -18.16
CA LEU A 12 38.93 -11.55 -19.34
C LEU A 12 40.40 -11.29 -19.00
N ALA A 13 40.64 -10.54 -17.92
CA ALA A 13 42.00 -10.26 -17.45
C ALA A 13 42.76 -11.53 -17.04
N GLY A 14 42.12 -12.45 -16.35
CA GLY A 14 42.64 -13.75 -15.95
C GLY A 14 42.97 -14.63 -17.16
N LEU A 15 42.08 -14.68 -18.15
CA LEU A 15 42.27 -15.44 -19.39
C LEU A 15 43.42 -14.87 -20.25
N LEU A 16 43.51 -13.55 -20.39
CA LEU A 16 44.60 -12.86 -21.09
C LEU A 16 45.95 -13.12 -20.41
N TRP A 17 45.97 -13.13 -19.06
CA TRP A 17 47.17 -13.44 -18.30
C TRP A 17 47.60 -14.91 -18.48
N ALA A 18 46.69 -15.86 -18.39
CA ALA A 18 46.92 -17.29 -18.53
C ALA A 18 47.40 -17.69 -19.94
N LEU A 19 46.88 -16.99 -20.97
CA LEU A 19 47.20 -17.27 -22.39
C LEU A 19 48.34 -16.43 -22.96
N ARG A 20 49.03 -15.63 -22.10
CA ARG A 20 50.10 -14.71 -22.51
C ARG A 20 51.26 -15.42 -23.21
N GLY A 21 51.47 -16.72 -22.99
CA GLY A 21 52.50 -17.54 -23.63
C GLY A 21 52.16 -18.02 -25.06
N PHE A 22 50.87 -17.92 -25.48
CA PHE A 22 50.39 -18.48 -26.76
C PHE A 22 50.34 -17.50 -27.92
N GLY A 23 50.82 -16.26 -27.73
CA GLY A 23 50.88 -15.23 -28.78
C GLY A 23 49.48 -14.87 -29.34
N ARG A 24 49.43 -14.58 -30.67
CA ARG A 24 48.16 -14.17 -31.33
C ARG A 24 47.05 -15.23 -31.29
N GLN A 25 47.40 -16.52 -31.24
CA GLN A 25 46.43 -17.61 -31.13
C GLN A 25 45.77 -17.65 -29.75
N GLY A 26 46.55 -17.40 -28.68
CA GLY A 26 46.01 -17.30 -27.32
C GLY A 26 45.01 -16.15 -27.15
N LEU A 27 45.29 -14.99 -27.82
CA LEU A 27 44.36 -13.85 -27.79
C LEU A 27 43.02 -14.19 -28.46
N LEU A 28 43.06 -14.86 -29.61
CA LEU A 28 41.85 -15.27 -30.34
C LEU A 28 41.01 -16.29 -29.52
N ILE A 29 41.68 -17.25 -28.89
CA ILE A 29 40.99 -18.24 -28.02
C ILE A 29 40.34 -17.53 -26.80
N ALA A 30 41.05 -16.60 -26.17
CA ALA A 30 40.53 -15.84 -25.03
C ALA A 30 39.29 -14.99 -25.42
N CYS A 31 39.35 -14.31 -26.57
CA CYS A 31 38.21 -13.54 -27.07
C CYS A 31 37.02 -14.44 -27.42
N LEU A 32 37.23 -15.60 -27.99
CA LEU A 32 36.18 -16.54 -28.37
C LEU A 32 35.51 -17.15 -27.14
N LEU A 33 36.25 -17.53 -26.11
CA LEU A 33 35.74 -18.02 -24.84
C LEU A 33 34.94 -16.95 -24.07
N THR A 34 35.42 -15.69 -24.07
CA THR A 34 34.71 -14.57 -23.43
C THR A 34 33.40 -14.24 -24.15
N LEU A 35 33.43 -14.27 -25.51
CA LEU A 35 32.22 -14.10 -26.31
C LEU A 35 31.20 -15.23 -26.08
N MET A 36 31.66 -16.48 -25.98
CA MET A 36 30.78 -17.63 -25.67
C MET A 36 30.19 -17.54 -24.26
N THR A 37 30.98 -17.17 -23.24
CA THR A 37 30.46 -17.05 -21.86
C THR A 37 29.55 -15.84 -21.72
N ALA A 38 29.88 -14.68 -22.27
CA ALA A 38 29.04 -13.49 -22.24
C ALA A 38 27.77 -13.68 -23.08
N GLY A 39 27.87 -14.25 -24.27
CA GLY A 39 26.73 -14.54 -25.14
C GLY A 39 25.81 -15.63 -24.56
N GLY A 40 26.41 -16.69 -23.99
CA GLY A 40 25.67 -17.75 -23.29
C GLY A 40 24.93 -17.23 -22.06
N SER A 41 25.57 -16.38 -21.25
CA SER A 41 24.93 -15.76 -20.10
C SER A 41 23.81 -14.79 -20.50
N ALA A 42 24.03 -13.97 -21.54
CA ALA A 42 23.01 -13.07 -22.07
C ALA A 42 21.83 -13.83 -22.68
N TYR A 43 22.11 -14.92 -23.43
CA TYR A 43 21.09 -15.79 -23.98
C TYR A 43 20.30 -16.50 -22.86
N MET A 44 20.99 -17.02 -21.85
CA MET A 44 20.35 -17.68 -20.71
C MET A 44 19.49 -16.69 -19.90
N TYR A 45 20.00 -15.48 -19.70
CA TYR A 45 19.24 -14.41 -19.04
C TYR A 45 18.04 -13.96 -19.89
N TRP A 46 18.19 -13.83 -21.21
CA TRP A 46 17.08 -13.54 -22.11
C TRP A 46 16.09 -14.70 -22.20
N TYR A 47 16.58 -15.93 -22.26
CA TYR A 47 15.75 -17.15 -22.32
C TYR A 47 15.02 -17.42 -20.99
N LEU A 48 15.66 -17.24 -19.83
CA LEU A 48 15.04 -17.37 -18.52
C LEU A 48 14.22 -16.12 -18.13
N GLY A 49 14.61 -14.93 -18.55
CA GLY A 49 13.86 -13.69 -18.32
C GLY A 49 12.71 -13.49 -19.30
N ALA A 50 12.74 -14.16 -20.47
CA ALA A 50 11.58 -14.23 -21.38
C ALA A 50 10.53 -15.26 -20.92
N TYR A 51 10.87 -16.13 -19.97
CA TYR A 51 9.89 -16.82 -19.12
C TYR A 51 9.43 -15.85 -18.00
N GLU A 52 8.98 -14.65 -18.34
CA GLU A 52 7.83 -14.13 -17.63
C GLU A 52 6.76 -15.20 -17.82
N MET A 53 6.51 -15.95 -16.75
CA MET A 53 5.37 -16.86 -16.70
C MET A 53 4.11 -15.97 -16.74
N SER A 54 3.77 -15.47 -17.92
CA SER A 54 2.39 -15.12 -18.20
C SER A 54 1.66 -16.47 -18.17
N LEU A 55 1.26 -16.88 -16.97
CA LEU A 55 0.32 -17.98 -16.83
C LEU A 55 -0.84 -17.59 -17.72
N SER A 56 -1.04 -18.33 -18.81
CA SER A 56 -2.22 -18.11 -19.65
C SER A 56 -3.43 -18.21 -18.71
N THR A 57 -4.45 -17.42 -18.94
CA THR A 57 -5.68 -17.46 -18.12
C THR A 57 -6.19 -18.89 -17.98
N GLU A 58 -5.96 -19.70 -18.98
CA GLU A 58 -6.32 -21.13 -19.01
C GLU A 58 -5.46 -21.96 -18.04
N ALA A 59 -4.14 -21.74 -17.98
CA ALA A 59 -3.26 -22.40 -17.03
C ALA A 59 -3.57 -21.98 -15.59
N LEU A 60 -3.86 -20.70 -15.36
CA LEU A 60 -4.27 -20.20 -14.04
C LEU A 60 -5.60 -20.84 -13.59
N ASN A 61 -6.58 -20.97 -14.50
CA ASN A 61 -7.87 -21.58 -14.19
C ASN A 61 -7.80 -23.10 -13.98
N ALA A 62 -6.74 -23.75 -14.43
CA ALA A 62 -6.50 -25.17 -14.20
C ALA A 62 -5.93 -25.47 -12.80
N LEU A 63 -5.44 -24.47 -12.08
CA LEU A 63 -4.91 -24.63 -10.72
C LEU A 63 -6.04 -24.77 -9.69
N PRO A 64 -5.82 -25.47 -8.57
CA PRO A 64 -6.66 -25.40 -7.37
C PRO A 64 -6.86 -23.97 -6.88
N GLU A 65 -7.94 -23.70 -6.15
CA GLU A 65 -8.29 -22.33 -5.73
C GLU A 65 -7.24 -21.68 -4.82
N ASP A 66 -6.68 -22.44 -3.91
CA ASP A 66 -5.61 -22.00 -3.01
C ASP A 66 -4.30 -21.69 -3.77
N GLU A 67 -3.93 -22.49 -4.75
CA GLU A 67 -2.77 -22.21 -5.60
C GLU A 67 -3.01 -21.00 -6.49
N ARG A 68 -4.22 -20.82 -7.03
CA ARG A 68 -4.59 -19.60 -7.77
C ARG A 68 -4.51 -18.36 -6.90
N ALA A 69 -5.07 -18.45 -5.67
CA ALA A 69 -5.02 -17.37 -4.69
C ALA A 69 -3.57 -16.94 -4.41
N TYR A 70 -2.70 -17.93 -4.22
CA TYR A 70 -1.27 -17.68 -3.99
C TYR A 70 -0.62 -16.97 -5.17
N VAL A 71 -0.81 -17.46 -6.39
CA VAL A 71 -0.20 -16.89 -7.60
C VAL A 71 -0.69 -15.46 -7.83
N ILE A 72 -1.99 -15.20 -7.69
CA ILE A 72 -2.58 -13.87 -7.84
C ILE A 72 -2.03 -12.93 -6.76
N ALA A 73 -1.96 -13.36 -5.50
CA ALA A 73 -1.43 -12.54 -4.41
C ALA A 73 0.05 -12.20 -4.61
N GLN A 74 0.86 -13.14 -5.10
CA GLN A 74 2.26 -12.89 -5.41
C GLN A 74 2.44 -11.89 -6.55
N ALA A 75 1.70 -12.05 -7.65
CA ALA A 75 1.73 -11.11 -8.76
C ALA A 75 1.32 -9.69 -8.32
N ALA A 76 0.27 -9.58 -7.50
CA ALA A 76 -0.16 -8.31 -6.93
C ALA A 76 0.91 -7.70 -6.01
N GLN A 77 1.61 -8.52 -5.22
CA GLN A 77 2.68 -8.06 -4.34
C GLN A 77 3.89 -7.57 -5.12
N ASP A 78 4.30 -8.29 -6.16
CA ASP A 78 5.43 -7.88 -7.01
C ASP A 78 5.14 -6.54 -7.68
N GLU A 79 3.92 -6.35 -8.20
CA GLU A 79 3.49 -5.08 -8.78
C GLU A 79 3.43 -3.95 -7.74
N PHE A 80 2.89 -4.23 -6.55
CA PHE A 80 2.86 -3.28 -5.43
C PHE A 80 4.26 -2.81 -5.03
N LEU A 81 5.22 -3.74 -4.94
CA LEU A 81 6.61 -3.42 -4.63
C LEU A 81 7.29 -2.67 -5.78
N ALA A 82 7.04 -3.04 -7.05
CA ALA A 82 7.57 -2.36 -8.23
C ALA A 82 7.13 -0.89 -8.29
N ARG A 83 5.93 -0.58 -7.79
CA ARG A 83 5.39 0.78 -7.67
C ARG A 83 5.73 1.49 -6.36
N ASN A 84 6.80 1.09 -5.69
CA ASN A 84 7.24 1.65 -4.40
C ASN A 84 6.13 1.63 -3.32
N ARG A 85 5.33 0.58 -3.30
CA ARG A 85 4.21 0.36 -2.37
C ARG A 85 3.06 1.36 -2.53
N VAL A 86 2.93 1.96 -3.69
CA VAL A 86 1.74 2.74 -4.06
C VAL A 86 0.71 1.78 -4.64
N ALA A 87 -0.38 1.55 -3.91
CA ALA A 87 -1.48 0.72 -4.36
C ALA A 87 -2.51 1.58 -5.11
N ASP A 88 -2.76 1.24 -6.36
CA ASP A 88 -3.96 1.65 -7.08
C ASP A 88 -5.11 0.65 -6.88
N GLN A 89 -6.28 0.97 -7.42
CA GLN A 89 -7.46 0.12 -7.27
C GLN A 89 -7.26 -1.27 -7.90
N ASP A 90 -6.45 -1.38 -8.95
CA ASP A 90 -6.22 -2.65 -9.64
C ASP A 90 -5.43 -3.62 -8.75
N ILE A 91 -4.38 -3.13 -8.07
CA ILE A 91 -3.61 -3.91 -7.10
C ILE A 91 -4.49 -4.34 -5.92
N VAL A 92 -5.32 -3.44 -5.41
CA VAL A 92 -6.27 -3.76 -4.32
C VAL A 92 -7.24 -4.85 -4.76
N ASN A 93 -7.79 -4.75 -5.98
CA ASN A 93 -8.71 -5.73 -6.54
C ASN A 93 -8.06 -7.12 -6.69
N LEU A 94 -6.79 -7.18 -7.10
CA LEU A 94 -6.05 -8.45 -7.19
C LEU A 94 -5.87 -9.11 -5.82
N PHE A 95 -5.52 -8.35 -4.78
CA PHE A 95 -5.45 -8.89 -3.42
C PHE A 95 -6.82 -9.34 -2.91
N GLN A 96 -7.89 -8.60 -3.22
CA GLN A 96 -9.25 -8.98 -2.85
C GLN A 96 -9.68 -10.28 -3.56
N LEU A 97 -9.38 -10.40 -4.87
CA LEU A 97 -9.63 -11.63 -5.63
C LEU A 97 -8.88 -12.83 -5.03
N ALA A 98 -7.65 -12.64 -4.59
CA ALA A 98 -6.91 -13.69 -3.89
C ALA A 98 -7.59 -14.11 -2.58
N LEU A 99 -8.20 -13.16 -1.83
CA LEU A 99 -8.97 -13.47 -0.61
C LEU A 99 -10.36 -14.07 -0.89
N GLU A 100 -10.93 -13.85 -2.07
CA GLU A 100 -12.15 -14.52 -2.49
C GLU A 100 -11.90 -16.02 -2.77
N LEU A 101 -10.73 -16.35 -3.33
CA LEU A 101 -10.32 -17.72 -3.63
C LEU A 101 -9.80 -18.45 -2.36
N ASP A 102 -8.98 -17.76 -1.56
CA ASP A 102 -8.51 -18.24 -0.26
C ASP A 102 -8.61 -17.12 0.79
N PRO A 103 -9.63 -17.14 1.66
CA PRO A 103 -9.80 -16.14 2.70
C PRO A 103 -8.65 -16.03 3.70
N ASN A 104 -7.76 -17.02 3.74
CA ASN A 104 -6.62 -17.09 4.63
C ASN A 104 -5.27 -16.80 3.93
N GLN A 105 -5.30 -16.33 2.70
CA GLN A 105 -4.09 -16.07 1.93
C GLN A 105 -3.23 -14.99 2.60
N VAL A 106 -2.09 -15.41 3.15
CA VAL A 106 -1.23 -14.61 4.05
C VAL A 106 -0.67 -13.36 3.38
N THR A 107 -0.23 -13.48 2.11
CA THR A 107 0.35 -12.37 1.34
C THR A 107 -0.68 -11.28 1.09
N ALA A 108 -1.90 -11.65 0.71
CA ALA A 108 -2.99 -10.70 0.47
C ALA A 108 -3.44 -10.01 1.76
N LEU A 109 -3.60 -10.78 2.86
CA LEU A 109 -3.94 -10.23 4.17
C LEU A 109 -2.88 -9.24 4.67
N GLY A 110 -1.60 -9.57 4.53
CA GLY A 110 -0.50 -8.70 4.93
C GLY A 110 -0.47 -7.41 4.13
N SER A 111 -0.56 -7.51 2.80
CA SER A 111 -0.50 -6.36 1.89
C SER A 111 -1.71 -5.44 2.04
N LEU A 112 -2.93 -5.98 2.11
CA LEU A 112 -4.14 -5.18 2.36
C LEU A 112 -4.12 -4.51 3.73
N GLY A 113 -3.54 -5.15 4.75
CA GLY A 113 -3.32 -4.54 6.05
C GLY A 113 -2.40 -3.34 6.00
N ILE A 114 -1.32 -3.40 5.21
CA ILE A 114 -0.41 -2.28 4.98
C ILE A 114 -1.13 -1.15 4.22
N ILE A 115 -1.82 -1.48 3.13
CA ILE A 115 -2.55 -0.52 2.31
C ILE A 115 -3.61 0.22 3.15
N ALA A 116 -4.38 -0.50 3.95
CA ALA A 116 -5.36 0.09 4.85
C ALA A 116 -4.71 1.01 5.90
N PHE A 117 -3.56 0.61 6.46
CA PHE A 117 -2.82 1.43 7.41
C PHE A 117 -2.35 2.74 6.79
N GLU A 118 -1.77 2.69 5.59
CA GLU A 118 -1.30 3.86 4.84
C GLU A 118 -2.45 4.78 4.42
N ALA A 119 -3.63 4.21 4.12
CA ALA A 119 -4.86 4.95 3.87
C ALA A 119 -5.53 5.51 5.15
N SER A 120 -4.92 5.32 6.33
CA SER A 120 -5.47 5.70 7.64
C SER A 120 -6.77 4.98 8.00
N ASP A 121 -7.09 3.87 7.35
CA ASP A 121 -8.16 2.95 7.75
C ASP A 121 -7.60 1.91 8.74
N TYR A 122 -7.27 2.40 9.93
CA TYR A 122 -6.60 1.60 10.95
C TYR A 122 -7.44 0.43 11.43
N GLN A 123 -8.77 0.59 11.46
CA GLN A 123 -9.66 -0.49 11.88
C GLN A 123 -9.62 -1.67 10.89
N GLN A 124 -9.60 -1.38 9.60
CA GLN A 124 -9.50 -2.41 8.57
C GLN A 124 -8.12 -3.06 8.55
N SER A 125 -7.06 -2.28 8.80
CA SER A 125 -5.70 -2.80 8.96
C SER A 125 -5.62 -3.83 10.10
N VAL A 126 -6.19 -3.51 11.29
CA VAL A 126 -6.28 -4.44 12.43
C VAL A 126 -7.00 -5.72 12.02
N ASN A 127 -8.12 -5.61 11.28
CA ASN A 127 -8.89 -6.77 10.83
C ASN A 127 -8.05 -7.70 9.94
N TYR A 128 -7.40 -7.18 8.90
CA TYR A 128 -6.56 -7.97 8.01
C TYR A 128 -5.40 -8.63 8.75
N TRP A 129 -4.66 -7.89 9.57
CA TRP A 129 -3.51 -8.42 10.28
C TRP A 129 -3.89 -9.41 11.39
N THR A 130 -5.05 -9.26 12.03
CA THR A 130 -5.56 -10.25 12.99
C THR A 130 -5.87 -11.58 12.29
N ARG A 131 -6.49 -11.54 11.12
CA ARG A 131 -6.72 -12.74 10.30
C ARG A 131 -5.41 -13.39 9.87
N MET A 132 -4.44 -12.58 9.41
CA MET A 132 -3.09 -13.05 9.05
C MET A 132 -2.40 -13.72 10.22
N LEU A 133 -2.45 -13.13 11.43
CA LEU A 133 -1.84 -13.66 12.64
C LEU A 133 -2.33 -15.07 12.97
N GLY A 134 -3.61 -15.35 12.72
CA GLY A 134 -4.21 -16.67 12.90
C GLY A 134 -3.63 -17.76 11.99
N GLN A 135 -2.93 -17.38 10.90
CA GLN A 135 -2.30 -18.32 9.96
C GLN A 135 -0.80 -18.52 10.24
N LEU A 136 -0.22 -17.72 11.11
CA LEU A 136 1.22 -17.78 11.40
C LEU A 136 1.52 -18.69 12.58
N PRO A 137 2.69 -19.37 12.59
CA PRO A 137 3.12 -20.15 13.74
C PRO A 137 3.23 -19.25 14.99
N PRO A 138 2.60 -19.64 16.11
CA PRO A 138 2.65 -18.84 17.34
C PRO A 138 4.09 -18.58 17.79
N GLY A 139 4.38 -17.32 18.14
CA GLY A 139 5.70 -16.90 18.63
C GLY A 139 6.79 -16.82 17.56
N SER A 140 6.46 -17.02 16.28
CA SER A 140 7.39 -16.77 15.17
C SER A 140 7.79 -15.29 15.11
N GLU A 141 8.93 -14.99 14.49
CA GLU A 141 9.37 -13.61 14.31
C GLU A 141 8.35 -12.80 13.49
N GLN A 142 7.77 -13.43 12.47
CA GLN A 142 6.72 -12.84 11.65
C GLN A 142 5.45 -12.56 12.48
N ALA A 143 5.00 -13.49 13.33
CA ALA A 143 3.85 -13.29 14.20
C ALA A 143 4.07 -12.09 15.14
N ARG A 144 5.24 -11.98 15.77
CA ARG A 144 5.59 -10.84 16.63
C ARG A 144 5.59 -9.51 15.88
N ALA A 145 6.11 -9.49 14.65
CA ALA A 145 6.09 -8.28 13.82
C ALA A 145 4.65 -7.82 13.52
N ILE A 146 3.76 -8.76 13.22
CA ILE A 146 2.34 -8.48 12.98
C ILE A 146 1.63 -8.03 14.26
N GLU A 147 1.90 -8.64 15.41
CA GLU A 147 1.36 -8.20 16.71
C GLU A 147 1.72 -6.73 16.99
N VAL A 148 2.96 -6.33 16.74
CA VAL A 148 3.39 -4.93 16.87
C VAL A 148 2.63 -4.02 15.88
N GLY A 149 2.42 -4.49 14.65
CA GLY A 149 1.62 -3.79 13.65
C GLY A 149 0.17 -3.57 14.12
N ILE A 150 -0.48 -4.62 14.62
CA ILE A 150 -1.85 -4.57 15.16
C ILE A 150 -1.93 -3.59 16.33
N ALA A 151 -0.99 -3.65 17.28
CA ALA A 151 -0.97 -2.74 18.42
C ALA A 151 -0.88 -1.27 17.97
N ARG A 152 0.00 -0.96 17.01
CA ARG A 152 0.14 0.39 16.44
C ARG A 152 -1.14 0.85 15.73
N ALA A 153 -1.75 -0.03 14.91
CA ALA A 153 -2.98 0.30 14.20
C ALA A 153 -4.15 0.54 15.18
N THR A 154 -4.26 -0.26 16.23
CA THR A 154 -5.26 -0.10 17.28
C THR A 154 -5.12 1.23 18.02
N GLU A 155 -3.88 1.62 18.36
CA GLU A 155 -3.61 2.91 18.98
C GLU A 155 -4.04 4.07 18.09
N ARG A 156 -3.70 4.01 16.79
CA ARG A 156 -4.11 5.03 15.81
C ARG A 156 -5.63 5.10 15.62
N ALA A 157 -6.31 3.94 15.57
CA ALA A 157 -7.77 3.91 15.51
C ALA A 157 -8.42 4.58 16.74
N ASN A 158 -7.90 4.31 17.94
CA ASN A 158 -8.39 4.92 19.17
C ASN A 158 -8.13 6.45 19.21
N GLN A 159 -6.99 6.91 18.72
CA GLN A 159 -6.69 8.33 18.58
C GLN A 159 -7.70 9.03 17.64
N GLN A 160 -7.94 8.46 16.46
CA GLN A 160 -8.95 8.98 15.52
C GLN A 160 -10.35 9.04 16.13
N LEU A 161 -10.75 8.00 16.87
CA LEU A 161 -12.03 7.97 17.53
C LEU A 161 -12.14 9.06 18.60
N SER A 162 -11.08 9.25 19.40
CA SER A 162 -11.04 10.29 20.43
C SER A 162 -11.13 11.70 19.83
N GLU A 163 -10.43 11.95 18.73
CA GLU A 163 -10.50 13.23 18.00
C GLU A 163 -11.90 13.46 17.43
N LYS A 164 -12.53 12.44 16.84
CA LYS A 164 -13.91 12.54 16.33
C LYS A 164 -14.91 12.82 17.46
N VAL A 165 -14.74 12.18 18.63
CA VAL A 165 -15.59 12.42 19.81
C VAL A 165 -15.42 13.83 20.35
N GLN A 166 -14.18 14.34 20.41
CA GLN A 166 -13.92 15.72 20.84
C GLN A 166 -14.54 16.74 19.88
N LEU A 167 -14.40 16.53 18.56
CA LEU A 167 -15.04 17.38 17.55
C LEU A 167 -16.57 17.27 17.56
N GLY A 168 -17.14 16.08 17.83
CA GLY A 168 -18.58 15.85 17.94
C GLY A 168 -19.18 16.45 19.21
N ASN A 169 -18.39 16.63 20.26
CA ASN A 169 -18.81 17.22 21.55
C ASN A 169 -18.42 18.69 21.68
N ALA A 170 -17.88 19.32 20.62
CA ALA A 170 -17.60 20.74 20.62
C ALA A 170 -18.90 21.53 20.77
N THR A 171 -19.13 22.12 21.94
CA THR A 171 -20.26 23.00 22.22
C THR A 171 -19.79 24.44 22.02
N ILE A 172 -20.50 25.19 21.21
CA ILE A 172 -20.29 26.62 21.05
C ILE A 172 -21.34 27.32 21.89
N ASP A 173 -20.93 27.92 22.99
CA ASP A 173 -21.78 28.79 23.78
C ASP A 173 -21.82 30.18 23.12
N LEU A 174 -22.97 30.55 22.61
CA LEU A 174 -23.21 31.82 21.96
C LEU A 174 -24.24 32.62 22.74
N SER A 175 -23.82 33.76 23.31
CA SER A 175 -24.74 34.73 23.87
C SER A 175 -25.04 35.83 22.83
N VAL A 176 -26.30 35.97 22.48
CA VAL A 176 -26.76 37.01 21.57
C VAL A 176 -27.50 38.07 22.40
N ALA A 177 -26.98 39.31 22.40
CA ALA A 177 -27.61 40.45 23.03
C ALA A 177 -27.97 41.49 21.96
N LEU A 178 -29.15 42.07 22.07
CA LEU A 178 -29.55 43.15 21.20
C LEU A 178 -28.98 44.48 21.71
N SER A 179 -28.32 45.23 20.85
CA SER A 179 -27.71 46.50 21.22
C SER A 179 -28.70 47.67 21.28
N GLN A 180 -29.90 47.47 20.74
CA GLN A 180 -30.98 48.51 20.69
C GLN A 180 -32.35 47.86 20.96
N ALA A 181 -33.30 48.65 21.47
CA ALA A 181 -34.66 48.20 21.65
C ALA A 181 -35.28 47.79 20.29
N ILE A 182 -35.94 46.63 20.30
CA ILE A 182 -36.60 46.08 19.11
C ILE A 182 -37.81 46.92 18.78
N PRO A 183 -37.95 47.45 17.56
CA PRO A 183 -39.19 48.08 17.12
C PRO A 183 -40.38 47.09 17.20
N GLU A 184 -41.57 47.57 17.58
CA GLU A 184 -42.79 46.74 17.68
C GLU A 184 -43.05 45.91 16.41
N SER A 185 -42.73 46.47 15.24
CA SER A 185 -42.93 45.84 13.92
C SER A 185 -42.05 44.60 13.69
N LEU A 186 -41.03 44.33 14.53
CA LEU A 186 -40.10 43.23 14.39
C LEU A 186 -40.26 42.16 15.53
N LYS A 187 -41.12 42.37 16.47
CA LYS A 187 -41.30 41.46 17.62
C LYS A 187 -41.76 40.06 17.22
N ASP A 188 -42.50 39.92 16.13
CA ASP A 188 -43.00 38.64 15.62
C ASP A 188 -42.08 38.01 14.57
N GLN A 189 -40.91 38.61 14.31
CA GLN A 189 -39.96 38.08 13.30
C GLN A 189 -39.07 36.98 13.91
N THR A 190 -38.61 36.10 13.01
CA THR A 190 -37.73 34.99 13.33
C THR A 190 -36.32 35.27 12.83
N GLY A 191 -35.36 35.20 13.72
CA GLY A 191 -33.93 35.25 13.38
C GLY A 191 -33.33 33.86 13.25
N PHE A 192 -32.22 33.77 12.54
CA PHE A 192 -31.44 32.55 12.45
C PHE A 192 -30.01 32.84 12.87
N VAL A 193 -29.48 31.97 13.76
CA VAL A 193 -28.04 31.95 14.08
C VAL A 193 -27.43 30.83 13.26
N LEU A 194 -26.40 31.17 12.49
CA LEU A 194 -25.70 30.26 11.64
C LEU A 194 -24.21 30.17 12.06
N ALA A 195 -23.75 28.99 12.39
CA ALA A 195 -22.32 28.72 12.54
C ALA A 195 -21.77 28.13 11.26
N ARG A 196 -20.64 28.69 10.76
CA ARG A 196 -19.94 28.18 9.58
C ARG A 196 -18.45 28.15 9.80
N HIS A 197 -17.74 27.32 9.06
CA HIS A 197 -16.29 27.34 9.03
C HIS A 197 -15.76 28.65 8.46
N VAL A 198 -14.69 29.20 9.06
CA VAL A 198 -14.06 30.45 8.58
C VAL A 198 -13.43 30.24 7.20
N THR A 199 -12.88 29.03 6.97
CA THR A 199 -12.27 28.62 5.69
C THR A 199 -12.91 27.33 5.24
N GLY A 200 -13.76 27.34 4.22
CA GLY A 200 -14.36 26.10 3.71
C GLY A 200 -15.69 26.29 2.98
N SER A 201 -16.48 25.23 2.94
CA SER A 201 -17.79 25.19 2.27
C SER A 201 -18.73 26.29 2.78
N PRO A 202 -19.49 26.96 1.90
CA PRO A 202 -20.49 27.97 2.31
C PRO A 202 -21.68 27.37 3.08
N ARG A 203 -21.78 26.04 3.20
CA ARG A 203 -22.85 25.38 3.94
C ARG A 203 -22.67 25.59 5.44
N PRO A 204 -23.73 26.00 6.17
CA PRO A 204 -23.66 26.14 7.62
C PRO A 204 -23.46 24.78 8.29
N LEU A 205 -22.61 24.73 9.33
CA LEU A 205 -22.43 23.55 10.18
C LEU A 205 -23.64 23.34 11.08
N VAL A 206 -24.19 24.46 11.59
CA VAL A 206 -25.37 24.46 12.45
C VAL A 206 -26.20 25.70 12.10
N ALA A 207 -27.50 25.51 12.06
CA ALA A 207 -28.47 26.59 11.95
C ALA A 207 -29.52 26.43 13.09
N ARG A 208 -29.67 27.45 13.91
CA ARG A 208 -30.68 27.48 14.97
C ARG A 208 -31.64 28.65 14.75
N ARG A 209 -32.93 28.34 14.76
CA ARG A 209 -34.00 29.34 14.70
C ARG A 209 -34.17 29.95 16.09
N LEU A 210 -34.22 31.25 16.18
CA LEU A 210 -34.52 32.01 17.39
C LEU A 210 -35.73 32.90 17.13
N SER A 211 -36.67 32.92 18.08
CA SER A 211 -37.71 33.91 18.13
C SER A 211 -37.17 35.18 18.77
N VAL A 212 -37.59 36.35 18.28
CA VAL A 212 -37.19 37.65 18.87
C VAL A 212 -37.70 37.77 20.31
N THR A 213 -38.73 37.03 20.66
CA THR A 213 -39.25 36.93 22.04
C THR A 213 -38.33 36.11 22.98
N ASP A 214 -37.37 35.34 22.46
CA ASP A 214 -36.43 34.51 23.23
C ASP A 214 -35.10 35.24 23.46
N LEU A 215 -34.94 36.47 23.01
CA LEU A 215 -33.79 37.34 23.17
C LEU A 215 -34.00 38.45 24.17
#